data_037e880e3c366131e1526628cda153ff
#
_entry.id   037e880e3c366131e1526628cda153ff
#
_cell.length_a   1.000
_cell.length_b   1.000
_cell.length_c   1.000
_cell.angle_alpha   90.00
_cell.angle_beta   90.00
_cell.angle_gamma   90.00
#
_symmetry.space_group_name_H-M   'P 1'
#
loop_
_entity.id
_entity.type
_entity.pdbx_description
1 polymer ?
#
loop_
_entity_poly.entity_id
_entity_poly.type
_entity_poly.pdbx_seq_one_letter_code
_entity_poly.pdbx_strand_id
1 'polypeptide(L)'
;HKGRVWKMQVIPCGWTNPEAILVLGRGMLVNPEILLRELEAIRGVDPTIDDRLIIDTQAGILDQSFHEEEGGTEGELHQRIGSTGKGVGAARIARIRRDPSRFKLAKDIADEYGLRRYLRENTPKLLQQYLKGGQNILLEGTQGSGLSLIHGPWPYVTSHDTNAAQLAADAGIPPMLVTRVLLVVRTYPIRVAGNSGPLKNELTWEEISRRVGKQMVERTTVTNKVRRIGEWDEELLDNAITLNRPTSIAITFMDYLSPQDEGKTQWGDLSSDTAKRFIRYVESRFRVQVSLIGTGGPNWNIVDRGFAV
;
A
#
# COMPACT_ATOMS: atom_id res chain seq x y z
N HIS A 1 -1.55 -16.24 3.38
CA HIS A 1 -0.69 -17.17 2.63
C HIS A 1 -0.37 -18.37 3.50
N LYS A 2 -0.48 -19.62 2.96
CA LYS A 2 -0.24 -20.89 3.68
C LYS A 2 -0.97 -20.97 5.04
N GLY A 3 -2.24 -20.55 5.10
CA GLY A 3 -3.06 -20.58 6.31
C GLY A 3 -2.70 -19.58 7.41
N ARG A 4 -1.74 -18.70 7.17
CA ARG A 4 -1.29 -17.67 8.12
C ARG A 4 -1.58 -16.27 7.59
N VAL A 5 -1.93 -15.35 8.51
CA VAL A 5 -2.00 -13.90 8.24
C VAL A 5 -0.60 -13.31 8.35
N TRP A 6 -0.17 -12.62 7.31
CA TRP A 6 1.11 -11.93 7.24
C TRP A 6 0.91 -10.41 7.30
N LYS A 7 1.68 -9.76 8.13
CA LYS A 7 1.63 -8.30 8.33
C LYS A 7 2.97 -7.70 7.91
N MET A 8 3.06 -7.33 6.63
CA MET A 8 4.29 -6.81 6.05
C MET A 8 4.36 -5.28 6.15
N GLN A 9 5.55 -4.74 6.34
CA GLN A 9 5.83 -3.31 6.41
C GLN A 9 6.97 -2.88 5.48
N VAL A 10 7.93 -3.75 5.21
CA VAL A 10 9.15 -3.47 4.43
C VAL A 10 9.24 -4.36 3.20
N ILE A 11 9.10 -5.67 3.37
CA ILE A 11 9.20 -6.60 2.25
C ILE A 11 7.92 -6.53 1.41
N PRO A 12 8.02 -6.33 0.08
CA PRO A 12 6.86 -6.31 -0.81
C PRO A 12 6.00 -7.57 -0.72
N CYS A 13 4.67 -7.42 -0.80
CA CYS A 13 3.73 -8.55 -0.72
C CYS A 13 3.93 -9.60 -1.83
N GLY A 14 4.61 -9.24 -2.90
CA GLY A 14 5.06 -10.14 -3.96
C GLY A 14 5.97 -11.28 -3.50
N TRP A 15 6.49 -11.27 -2.28
CA TRP A 15 7.29 -12.37 -1.73
C TRP A 15 6.56 -13.72 -1.77
N THR A 16 5.23 -13.71 -1.75
CA THR A 16 4.39 -14.92 -1.82
C THR A 16 4.45 -15.64 -3.16
N ASN A 17 4.97 -14.98 -4.20
CA ASN A 17 5.30 -15.59 -5.48
C ASN A 17 6.79 -15.99 -5.49
N PRO A 18 7.14 -17.28 -5.54
CA PRO A 18 8.54 -17.73 -5.49
C PRO A 18 9.36 -17.32 -6.72
N GLU A 19 8.73 -16.97 -7.84
CA GLU A 19 9.39 -16.49 -9.06
C GLU A 19 9.70 -14.99 -9.02
N ALA A 20 9.14 -14.24 -8.06
CA ALA A 20 9.29 -12.79 -8.02
C ALA A 20 10.61 -12.38 -7.38
N ILE A 21 11.34 -11.47 -8.04
CA ILE A 21 12.47 -10.74 -7.45
C ILE A 21 11.90 -9.53 -6.72
N LEU A 22 12.33 -9.33 -5.48
CA LEU A 22 11.86 -8.26 -4.60
C LEU A 22 12.89 -7.15 -4.56
N VAL A 23 12.48 -5.94 -4.88
CA VAL A 23 13.39 -4.79 -4.96
C VAL A 23 12.95 -3.68 -4.02
N LEU A 24 13.79 -3.36 -3.04
CA LEU A 24 13.66 -2.17 -2.21
C LEU A 24 14.44 -1.04 -2.89
N GLY A 25 13.72 -0.16 -3.59
CA GLY A 25 14.28 0.86 -4.46
C GLY A 25 14.76 2.12 -3.71
N ARG A 26 15.37 3.06 -4.44
CA ARG A 26 15.97 4.29 -3.89
C ARG A 26 15.00 5.21 -3.17
N GLY A 27 13.74 5.25 -3.61
CA GLY A 27 12.71 6.08 -2.99
C GLY A 27 12.18 5.53 -1.67
N MET A 28 12.49 4.27 -1.33
CA MET A 28 12.03 3.64 -0.10
C MET A 28 12.79 4.15 1.13
N LEU A 29 12.09 4.07 2.27
CA LEU A 29 12.66 4.13 3.61
C LEU A 29 12.57 2.74 4.22
N VAL A 30 13.68 2.17 4.58
CA VAL A 30 13.82 0.80 5.09
C VAL A 30 14.17 0.85 6.58
N ASN A 31 13.29 0.28 7.40
CA ASN A 31 13.65 -0.02 8.79
C ASN A 31 14.39 -1.36 8.84
N PRO A 32 15.69 -1.39 9.21
CA PRO A 32 16.49 -2.60 9.13
C PRO A 32 16.06 -3.69 10.11
N GLU A 33 15.59 -3.32 11.30
CA GLU A 33 15.12 -4.27 12.30
C GLU A 33 13.82 -4.96 11.87
N ILE A 34 12.89 -4.18 11.27
CA ILE A 34 11.65 -4.74 10.72
C ILE A 34 11.98 -5.65 9.54
N LEU A 35 12.86 -5.20 8.64
CA LEU A 35 13.31 -6.00 7.51
C LEU A 35 13.85 -7.36 7.93
N LEU A 36 14.79 -7.39 8.90
CA LEU A 36 15.39 -8.63 9.37
C LEU A 36 14.36 -9.55 10.04
N ARG A 37 13.44 -9.00 10.81
CA ARG A 37 12.35 -9.78 11.42
C ARG A 37 11.39 -10.36 10.39
N GLU A 38 11.06 -9.61 9.34
CA GLU A 38 10.22 -10.09 8.23
C GLU A 38 10.93 -11.18 7.44
N LEU A 39 12.23 -11.00 7.14
CA LEU A 39 13.06 -12.03 6.49
C LEU A 39 13.08 -13.33 7.28
N GLU A 40 13.32 -13.25 8.59
CA GLU A 40 13.36 -14.43 9.45
C GLU A 40 12.02 -15.18 9.46
N ALA A 41 10.91 -14.42 9.52
CA ALA A 41 9.58 -15.02 9.46
C ALA A 41 9.29 -15.70 8.11
N ILE A 42 9.77 -15.11 6.99
CA ILE A 42 9.57 -15.67 5.64
C ILE A 42 10.46 -16.89 5.42
N ARG A 43 11.71 -16.89 5.88
CA ARG A 43 12.64 -18.05 5.77
C ARG A 43 12.03 -19.34 6.29
N GLY A 44 11.19 -19.26 7.32
CA GLY A 44 10.48 -20.43 7.88
C GLY A 44 9.49 -21.09 6.91
N VAL A 45 9.10 -20.41 5.83
CA VAL A 45 8.12 -20.89 4.83
C VAL A 45 8.65 -20.84 3.40
N ASP A 46 9.65 -20.02 3.14
CA ASP A 46 10.32 -19.85 1.85
C ASP A 46 11.82 -19.57 2.06
N PRO A 47 12.66 -20.63 2.06
CA PRO A 47 14.10 -20.48 2.29
C PRO A 47 14.83 -19.76 1.11
N THR A 48 14.17 -19.56 -0.03
CA THR A 48 14.76 -18.89 -1.21
C THR A 48 14.69 -17.37 -1.13
N ILE A 49 14.03 -16.81 -0.14
CA ILE A 49 13.78 -15.36 -0.01
C ILE A 49 15.09 -14.55 -0.04
N ASP A 50 16.15 -15.07 0.54
CA ASP A 50 17.45 -14.41 0.59
C ASP A 50 18.10 -14.21 -0.78
N ASP A 51 17.80 -15.08 -1.74
CA ASP A 51 18.35 -15.02 -3.10
C ASP A 51 17.53 -14.11 -4.02
N ARG A 52 16.33 -13.75 -3.59
CA ARG A 52 15.35 -12.96 -4.35
C ARG A 52 15.23 -11.50 -3.88
N LEU A 53 15.83 -11.15 -2.75
CA LEU A 53 15.78 -9.79 -2.21
C LEU A 53 16.94 -8.95 -2.73
N ILE A 54 16.61 -7.75 -3.22
CA ILE A 54 17.56 -6.72 -3.65
C ILE A 54 17.24 -5.42 -2.92
N ILE A 55 18.26 -4.77 -2.39
CA ILE A 55 18.18 -3.45 -1.76
C ILE A 55 19.10 -2.49 -2.51
N ASP A 56 18.56 -1.36 -2.98
CA ASP A 56 19.42 -0.33 -3.58
C ASP A 56 20.35 0.26 -2.52
N THR A 57 21.62 0.41 -2.85
CA THR A 57 22.63 1.02 -1.96
C THR A 57 22.23 2.40 -1.45
N GLN A 58 21.35 3.10 -2.18
CA GLN A 58 20.87 4.45 -1.86
C GLN A 58 19.43 4.44 -1.26
N ALA A 59 18.85 3.29 -0.96
CA ALA A 59 17.61 3.26 -0.18
C ALA A 59 17.84 3.95 1.19
N GLY A 60 16.89 4.78 1.61
CA GLY A 60 17.01 5.50 2.87
C GLY A 60 16.78 4.61 4.07
N ILE A 61 17.43 4.89 5.18
CA ILE A 61 17.25 4.16 6.43
C ILE A 61 16.28 4.90 7.33
N LEU A 62 15.31 4.16 7.83
CA LEU A 62 14.36 4.61 8.85
C LEU A 62 14.80 4.02 10.20
N ASP A 63 15.67 4.74 10.88
CA ASP A 63 16.15 4.33 12.19
C ASP A 63 15.24 4.76 13.34
N GLN A 64 15.52 4.27 14.53
CA GLN A 64 14.75 4.51 15.73
C GLN A 64 14.68 6.00 16.11
N SER A 65 15.73 6.79 15.81
CA SER A 65 15.78 8.20 16.19
C SER A 65 14.71 9.05 15.48
N PHE A 66 14.32 8.68 14.25
CA PHE A 66 13.22 9.35 13.55
C PHE A 66 11.86 9.03 14.15
N HIS A 67 11.70 7.80 14.67
CA HIS A 67 10.49 7.42 15.39
C HIS A 67 10.37 8.22 16.71
N GLU A 68 11.47 8.36 17.43
CA GLU A 68 11.53 9.17 18.66
C GLU A 68 11.27 10.65 18.39
N GLU A 69 11.82 11.20 17.29
CA GLU A 69 11.58 12.59 16.87
C GLU A 69 10.09 12.87 16.59
N GLU A 70 9.36 11.93 16.00
CA GLU A 70 7.92 12.06 15.80
C GLU A 70 7.08 11.78 17.06
N GLY A 71 7.67 11.21 18.10
CA GLY A 71 7.02 10.90 19.38
C GLY A 71 5.95 9.80 19.31
N GLY A 72 5.94 9.00 18.25
CA GLY A 72 5.00 7.89 18.08
C GLY A 72 3.54 8.34 18.17
N THR A 73 2.71 7.54 18.86
CA THR A 73 1.28 7.83 19.07
C THR A 73 0.98 8.84 20.17
N GLU A 74 2.00 9.32 20.88
CA GLU A 74 1.90 10.37 21.89
C GLU A 74 2.41 11.73 21.38
N GLY A 75 3.09 11.71 20.23
CA GLY A 75 3.66 12.91 19.62
C GLY A 75 2.65 13.93 19.14
N GLU A 76 3.09 15.18 19.07
CA GLU A 76 2.27 16.31 18.60
C GLU A 76 1.65 16.06 17.23
N LEU A 77 2.41 15.47 16.32
CA LEU A 77 1.95 15.17 14.96
C LEU A 77 0.80 14.15 14.95
N HIS A 78 0.83 13.16 15.86
CA HIS A 78 -0.28 12.23 16.03
C HIS A 78 -1.54 12.93 16.54
N GLN A 79 -1.40 13.78 17.54
CA GLN A 79 -2.53 14.52 18.13
C GLN A 79 -3.15 15.49 17.11
N ARG A 80 -2.31 16.17 16.34
CA ARG A 80 -2.72 17.20 15.38
C ARG A 80 -3.38 16.67 14.14
N ILE A 81 -2.86 15.59 13.55
CA ILE A 81 -3.30 15.08 12.23
C ILE A 81 -3.48 13.55 12.17
N GLY A 82 -3.44 12.85 13.29
CA GLY A 82 -3.58 11.39 13.32
C GLY A 82 -2.40 10.63 12.70
N SER A 83 -1.21 11.22 12.63
CA SER A 83 -0.01 10.54 12.14
C SER A 83 0.23 9.23 12.91
N THR A 84 0.75 8.21 12.21
CA THR A 84 1.15 6.96 12.88
C THR A 84 2.44 7.07 13.68
N GLY A 85 3.16 8.21 13.60
CA GLY A 85 4.37 8.48 14.36
C GLY A 85 5.51 7.50 14.08
N LYS A 86 5.64 7.04 12.83
CA LYS A 86 6.65 6.03 12.44
C LYS A 86 7.99 6.62 12.01
N GLY A 87 8.17 7.94 12.10
CA GLY A 87 9.41 8.60 11.74
C GLY A 87 9.58 8.87 10.24
N VAL A 88 8.61 8.52 9.42
CA VAL A 88 8.72 8.66 7.95
C VAL A 88 8.86 10.12 7.54
N GLY A 89 8.11 11.03 8.16
CA GLY A 89 8.19 12.47 7.89
C GLY A 89 9.54 13.04 8.30
N ALA A 90 10.00 12.72 9.51
CA ALA A 90 11.29 13.13 10.03
C ALA A 90 12.45 12.66 9.13
N ALA A 91 12.44 11.39 8.70
CA ALA A 91 13.43 10.84 7.80
C ALA A 91 13.42 11.53 6.43
N ARG A 92 12.25 11.85 5.86
CA ARG A 92 12.15 12.60 4.59
C ARG A 92 12.69 14.02 4.71
N ILE A 93 12.40 14.71 5.81
CA ILE A 93 12.97 16.05 6.11
C ILE A 93 14.50 15.97 6.17
N ALA A 94 15.06 14.98 6.89
CA ALA A 94 16.50 14.77 6.98
C ALA A 94 17.13 14.50 5.62
N ARG A 95 16.48 13.67 4.78
CA ARG A 95 16.94 13.41 3.39
C ARG A 95 16.96 14.69 2.55
N ILE A 96 15.92 15.53 2.65
CA ILE A 96 15.82 16.80 1.91
C ILE A 96 16.90 17.78 2.37
N ARG A 97 17.25 17.81 3.65
CA ARG A 97 18.35 18.61 4.20
C ARG A 97 19.72 18.16 3.68
N ARG A 98 19.84 16.94 3.16
CA ARG A 98 21.09 16.37 2.59
C ARG A 98 22.22 16.31 3.59
N ASP A 99 21.90 16.08 4.86
CA ASP A 99 22.88 15.94 5.94
C ASP A 99 23.24 14.47 6.15
N PRO A 100 24.47 14.03 5.77
CA PRO A 100 24.88 12.64 5.89
C PRO A 100 25.13 12.21 7.35
N SER A 101 25.27 13.14 8.28
CA SER A 101 25.37 12.83 9.71
C SER A 101 24.03 12.36 10.27
N ARG A 102 22.92 12.87 9.73
CA ARG A 102 21.58 12.63 10.21
C ARG A 102 20.82 11.55 9.42
N PHE A 103 21.03 11.49 8.10
CA PHE A 103 20.33 10.56 7.23
C PHE A 103 21.29 9.53 6.62
N LYS A 104 21.06 8.26 6.91
CA LYS A 104 21.84 7.13 6.42
C LYS A 104 21.18 6.47 5.23
N LEU A 105 22.01 5.88 4.38
CA LEU A 105 21.63 5.04 3.26
C LEU A 105 21.90 3.57 3.57
N ALA A 106 21.28 2.65 2.85
CA ALA A 106 21.45 1.21 3.06
C ALA A 106 22.92 0.76 3.03
N LYS A 107 23.76 1.38 2.16
CA LYS A 107 25.20 1.10 2.11
C LYS A 107 25.94 1.47 3.40
N ASP A 108 25.46 2.48 4.14
CA ASP A 108 26.16 3.02 5.30
C ASP A 108 25.98 2.14 6.55
N ILE A 109 24.93 1.28 6.56
CA ILE A 109 24.61 0.40 7.69
C ILE A 109 24.72 -1.11 7.34
N ALA A 110 25.20 -1.40 6.13
CA ALA A 110 25.15 -2.75 5.58
C ALA A 110 25.92 -3.78 6.42
N ASP A 111 27.06 -3.40 7.01
CA ASP A 111 27.87 -4.29 7.83
C ASP A 111 27.26 -4.48 9.22
N GLU A 112 26.72 -3.43 9.81
CA GLU A 112 26.07 -3.45 11.10
C GLU A 112 24.88 -4.43 11.14
N TYR A 113 24.08 -4.45 10.08
CA TYR A 113 22.86 -5.27 9.99
C TYR A 113 23.01 -6.52 9.11
N GLY A 114 24.22 -6.84 8.62
CA GLY A 114 24.47 -8.01 7.77
C GLY A 114 23.76 -7.96 6.42
N LEU A 115 23.48 -6.76 5.88
CA LEU A 115 22.69 -6.56 4.67
C LEU A 115 23.52 -6.55 3.37
N ARG A 116 24.84 -6.65 3.45
CA ARG A 116 25.77 -6.51 2.30
C ARG A 116 25.40 -7.43 1.14
N ARG A 117 24.96 -8.65 1.39
CA ARG A 117 24.59 -9.62 0.35
C ARG A 117 23.43 -9.16 -0.53
N TYR A 118 22.50 -8.36 0.02
CA TYR A 118 21.30 -7.87 -0.68
C TYR A 118 21.56 -6.60 -1.47
N LEU A 119 22.64 -5.89 -1.20
CA LEU A 119 22.91 -4.59 -1.81
C LEU A 119 23.20 -4.71 -3.31
N ARG A 120 22.58 -3.83 -4.09
CA ARG A 120 22.88 -3.61 -5.50
C ARG A 120 22.96 -2.12 -5.78
N GLU A 121 23.92 -1.75 -6.56
CA GLU A 121 24.01 -0.38 -7.09
C GLU A 121 23.06 -0.20 -8.26
N ASN A 122 22.50 1.01 -8.36
CA ASN A 122 21.74 1.45 -9.52
C ASN A 122 20.59 0.51 -9.90
N THR A 123 19.69 0.23 -8.95
CA THR A 123 18.49 -0.59 -9.22
C THR A 123 17.62 -0.03 -10.37
N PRO A 124 17.54 1.30 -10.64
CA PRO A 124 16.87 1.78 -11.84
C PRO A 124 17.41 1.19 -13.15
N LYS A 125 18.74 1.05 -13.28
CA LYS A 125 19.34 0.40 -14.45
C LYS A 125 19.02 -1.09 -14.51
N LEU A 126 19.06 -1.76 -13.37
CA LEU A 126 18.68 -3.18 -13.26
C LEU A 126 17.23 -3.41 -13.67
N LEU A 127 16.29 -2.59 -13.16
CA LEU A 127 14.88 -2.67 -13.52
C LEU A 127 14.66 -2.47 -15.02
N GLN A 128 15.37 -1.52 -15.64
CA GLN A 128 15.31 -1.33 -17.09
C GLN A 128 15.89 -2.53 -17.87
N GLN A 129 16.90 -3.21 -17.33
CA GLN A 129 17.42 -4.46 -17.94
C GLN A 129 16.36 -5.57 -17.89
N TYR A 130 15.66 -5.71 -16.78
CA TYR A 130 14.53 -6.67 -16.65
C TYR A 130 13.42 -6.36 -17.66
N LEU A 131 13.01 -5.10 -17.81
CA LEU A 131 12.02 -4.70 -18.82
C LEU A 131 12.48 -5.03 -20.25
N LYS A 132 13.75 -4.75 -20.59
CA LYS A 132 14.30 -5.12 -21.89
C LYS A 132 14.38 -6.63 -22.12
N GLY A 133 14.51 -7.41 -21.05
CA GLY A 133 14.47 -8.87 -21.04
C GLY A 133 13.05 -9.44 -21.08
N GLY A 134 12.02 -8.60 -21.19
CA GLY A 134 10.61 -9.03 -21.27
C GLY A 134 9.96 -9.33 -19.91
N GLN A 135 10.64 -9.06 -18.79
CA GLN A 135 10.03 -9.22 -17.46
C GLN A 135 9.05 -8.10 -17.15
N ASN A 136 8.02 -8.42 -16.40
CA ASN A 136 7.08 -7.45 -15.87
C ASN A 136 7.58 -6.91 -14.51
N ILE A 137 7.39 -5.61 -14.28
CA ILE A 137 7.67 -4.98 -12.99
C ILE A 137 6.37 -4.49 -12.39
N LEU A 138 6.10 -4.91 -11.15
CA LEU A 138 5.00 -4.40 -10.34
C LEU A 138 5.54 -3.39 -9.32
N LEU A 139 5.04 -2.15 -9.37
CA LEU A 139 5.31 -1.14 -8.35
C LEU A 139 4.18 -1.20 -7.31
N GLU A 140 4.53 -1.57 -6.08
CA GLU A 140 3.59 -1.63 -4.96
C GLU A 140 3.62 -0.31 -4.19
N GLY A 141 2.50 0.43 -4.24
CA GLY A 141 2.33 1.67 -3.51
C GLY A 141 1.57 1.50 -2.20
N THR A 142 1.78 2.43 -1.28
CA THR A 142 1.10 2.49 0.02
C THR A 142 0.26 3.73 0.17
N GLN A 143 -0.56 3.81 1.24
CA GLN A 143 -1.54 4.85 1.53
C GLN A 143 -2.64 4.91 0.46
N GLY A 144 -2.85 6.07 -0.17
CA GLY A 144 -3.85 6.28 -1.20
C GLY A 144 -3.94 7.75 -1.56
N SER A 145 -4.59 8.08 -2.68
CA SER A 145 -4.66 9.44 -3.25
C SER A 145 -5.18 10.48 -2.25
N GLY A 146 -6.12 10.11 -1.36
CA GLY A 146 -6.61 10.99 -0.30
C GLY A 146 -5.61 11.29 0.83
N LEU A 147 -4.40 10.71 0.77
CA LEU A 147 -3.29 10.99 1.70
C LEU A 147 -2.07 11.61 1.01
N SER A 148 -2.16 11.94 -0.29
CA SER A 148 -1.08 12.60 -1.02
C SER A 148 -0.69 13.91 -0.34
N LEU A 149 0.61 14.16 -0.20
CA LEU A 149 1.14 15.37 0.43
C LEU A 149 0.66 16.64 -0.28
N ILE A 150 0.62 16.61 -1.62
CA ILE A 150 0.31 17.78 -2.44
C ILE A 150 -1.20 17.84 -2.79
N HIS A 151 -1.82 16.68 -3.06
CA HIS A 151 -3.17 16.59 -3.60
C HIS A 151 -4.22 16.15 -2.58
N GLY A 152 -3.82 15.77 -1.37
CA GLY A 152 -4.72 15.40 -0.28
C GLY A 152 -5.26 16.61 0.50
N PRO A 153 -6.20 16.38 1.43
CA PRO A 153 -6.78 17.43 2.27
C PRO A 153 -5.78 17.89 3.34
N TRP A 154 -4.91 18.81 3.00
CA TRP A 154 -3.94 19.41 3.93
C TRP A 154 -4.60 19.90 5.21
N PRO A 155 -4.05 19.68 6.42
CA PRO A 155 -2.77 19.01 6.72
C PRO A 155 -2.87 17.49 6.95
N TYR A 156 -4.02 16.87 6.73
CA TYR A 156 -4.33 15.46 7.01
C TYR A 156 -3.81 14.51 5.92
N VAL A 157 -2.53 14.60 5.63
CA VAL A 157 -1.83 13.92 4.54
C VAL A 157 -0.60 13.18 5.05
N THR A 158 -0.03 12.29 4.23
CA THR A 158 1.27 11.66 4.53
C THR A 158 2.43 12.56 4.09
N SER A 159 3.65 12.15 4.34
CA SER A 159 4.87 12.95 4.10
C SER A 159 5.42 12.85 2.68
N HIS A 160 4.67 12.31 1.73
CA HIS A 160 5.04 12.22 0.30
C HIS A 160 3.81 12.07 -0.57
N ASP A 161 3.99 12.19 -1.87
CA ASP A 161 2.95 11.86 -2.83
C ASP A 161 2.72 10.35 -2.92
N THR A 162 1.46 9.99 -3.22
CA THR A 162 0.99 8.59 -3.23
C THR A 162 0.43 8.18 -4.59
N ASN A 163 0.69 8.96 -5.64
CA ASN A 163 0.24 8.68 -6.99
C ASN A 163 1.21 7.77 -7.77
N ALA A 164 0.74 7.22 -8.89
CA ALA A 164 1.53 6.31 -9.73
C ALA A 164 2.79 6.97 -10.29
N ALA A 165 2.77 8.28 -10.57
CA ALA A 165 3.93 9.02 -11.06
C ALA A 165 5.05 9.08 -10.01
N GLN A 166 4.70 9.29 -8.74
CA GLN A 166 5.66 9.27 -7.64
C GLN A 166 6.29 7.88 -7.47
N LEU A 167 5.47 6.82 -7.54
CA LEU A 167 5.99 5.44 -7.45
C LEU A 167 6.99 5.14 -8.57
N ALA A 168 6.70 5.58 -9.78
CA ALA A 168 7.61 5.43 -10.91
C ALA A 168 8.93 6.22 -10.68
N ALA A 169 8.83 7.45 -10.15
CA ALA A 169 9.99 8.27 -9.82
C ALA A 169 10.84 7.63 -8.70
N ASP A 170 10.22 7.12 -7.64
CA ASP A 170 10.89 6.45 -6.53
C ASP A 170 11.62 5.18 -6.96
N ALA A 171 11.07 4.44 -7.91
CA ALA A 171 11.69 3.25 -8.51
C ALA A 171 12.75 3.61 -9.60
N GLY A 172 12.76 4.85 -10.07
CA GLY A 172 13.59 5.26 -11.20
C GLY A 172 13.14 4.67 -12.54
N ILE A 173 11.84 4.41 -12.67
CA ILE A 173 11.19 3.96 -13.92
C ILE A 173 10.70 5.19 -14.69
N PRO A 174 11.12 5.37 -15.94
CA PRO A 174 10.58 6.43 -16.80
C PRO A 174 9.06 6.30 -16.95
N PRO A 175 8.28 7.39 -16.81
CA PRO A 175 6.81 7.31 -16.85
C PRO A 175 6.27 6.72 -18.16
N MET A 176 7.00 6.86 -19.27
CA MET A 176 6.65 6.27 -20.57
C MET A 176 6.66 4.72 -20.57
N LEU A 177 7.28 4.10 -19.57
CA LEU A 177 7.33 2.63 -19.43
C LEU A 177 6.24 2.09 -18.51
N VAL A 178 5.44 2.97 -17.89
CA VAL A 178 4.28 2.57 -17.08
C VAL A 178 3.13 2.26 -18.04
N THR A 179 2.85 1.00 -18.25
CA THR A 179 1.82 0.53 -19.18
C THR A 179 0.46 0.30 -18.53
N ARG A 180 0.46 0.01 -17.21
CA ARG A 180 -0.76 -0.27 -16.45
C ARG A 180 -0.72 0.40 -15.09
N VAL A 181 -1.86 0.96 -14.70
CA VAL A 181 -2.10 1.50 -13.36
C VAL A 181 -3.38 0.84 -12.83
N LEU A 182 -3.23 0.01 -11.79
CA LEU A 182 -4.34 -0.60 -11.08
C LEU A 182 -4.66 0.25 -9.85
N LEU A 183 -5.80 0.91 -9.87
CA LEU A 183 -6.28 1.69 -8.73
C LEU A 183 -7.03 0.78 -7.75
N VAL A 184 -6.50 0.64 -6.53
CA VAL A 184 -7.14 -0.18 -5.49
C VAL A 184 -8.08 0.68 -4.67
N VAL A 185 -9.35 0.29 -4.61
CA VAL A 185 -10.45 1.04 -3.98
C VAL A 185 -11.18 0.15 -2.98
N ARG A 186 -11.66 0.72 -1.90
CA ARG A 186 -12.55 0.04 -0.93
C ARG A 186 -13.99 0.44 -1.17
N THR A 187 -14.93 -0.48 -0.94
CA THR A 187 -16.37 -0.17 -0.94
C THR A 187 -16.74 0.88 0.11
N TYR A 188 -16.07 0.88 1.25
CA TYR A 188 -16.18 1.88 2.30
C TYR A 188 -14.79 2.46 2.61
N PRO A 189 -14.55 3.76 2.37
CA PRO A 189 -13.28 4.39 2.70
C PRO A 189 -13.03 4.40 4.20
N ILE A 190 -11.77 4.38 4.59
CA ILE A 190 -11.35 4.37 5.98
C ILE A 190 -10.27 5.42 6.24
N ARG A 191 -10.18 5.83 7.50
CA ARG A 191 -9.03 6.56 8.04
C ARG A 191 -8.57 5.94 9.35
N VAL A 192 -7.34 6.24 9.76
CA VAL A 192 -6.85 5.88 11.09
C VAL A 192 -7.67 6.60 12.16
N ALA A 193 -7.63 6.09 13.40
CA ALA A 193 -8.33 6.68 14.53
C ALA A 193 -7.86 8.12 14.83
N GLY A 194 -8.69 8.86 15.53
CA GLY A 194 -8.40 10.22 16.02
C GLY A 194 -8.59 11.28 14.94
N ASN A 195 -7.92 12.43 15.11
CA ASN A 195 -8.03 13.57 14.22
C ASN A 195 -7.25 13.35 12.90
N SER A 196 -7.68 12.39 12.11
CA SER A 196 -6.98 11.98 10.88
C SER A 196 -7.57 12.59 9.60
N GLY A 197 -8.39 13.62 9.73
CA GLY A 197 -8.96 14.37 8.61
C GLY A 197 -10.37 13.97 8.24
N PRO A 198 -10.94 14.61 7.21
CA PRO A 198 -12.32 14.42 6.82
C PRO A 198 -12.58 13.02 6.27
N LEU A 199 -13.76 12.50 6.57
CA LEU A 199 -14.30 11.26 6.03
C LEU A 199 -15.78 11.53 5.72
N LYS A 200 -16.18 11.32 4.47
CA LYS A 200 -17.53 11.64 4.01
C LYS A 200 -18.56 10.72 4.66
N ASN A 201 -19.63 11.30 5.20
CA ASN A 201 -20.73 10.58 5.83
C ASN A 201 -20.20 9.43 6.71
N GLU A 202 -19.48 9.81 7.76
CA GLU A 202 -18.83 8.85 8.66
C GLU A 202 -19.87 7.93 9.30
N LEU A 203 -19.56 6.63 9.30
CA LEU A 203 -20.38 5.55 9.83
C LEU A 203 -19.80 4.99 11.11
N THR A 204 -20.62 4.32 11.88
CA THR A 204 -20.16 3.52 13.01
C THR A 204 -19.94 2.05 12.60
N TRP A 205 -19.13 1.33 13.35
CA TRP A 205 -18.95 -0.11 13.15
C TRP A 205 -20.19 -0.92 13.49
N GLU A 206 -21.07 -0.39 14.35
CA GLU A 206 -22.38 -0.96 14.63
C GLU A 206 -23.31 -0.89 13.40
N GLU A 207 -23.26 0.21 12.66
CA GLU A 207 -24.03 0.35 11.40
C GLU A 207 -23.53 -0.62 10.33
N ILE A 208 -22.21 -0.71 10.16
CA ILE A 208 -21.59 -1.69 9.26
C ILE A 208 -21.96 -3.12 9.70
N SER A 209 -21.85 -3.43 10.99
CA SER A 209 -22.21 -4.75 11.52
C SER A 209 -23.67 -5.13 11.22
N ARG A 210 -24.59 -4.17 11.34
CA ARG A 210 -26.00 -4.40 10.98
C ARG A 210 -26.18 -4.66 9.48
N ARG A 211 -25.49 -3.90 8.62
CA ARG A 211 -25.53 -4.08 7.15
C ARG A 211 -24.96 -5.44 6.73
N VAL A 212 -23.88 -5.85 7.36
CA VAL A 212 -23.20 -7.12 7.05
C VAL A 212 -23.86 -8.33 7.70
N GLY A 213 -24.63 -8.12 8.76
CA GLY A 213 -25.28 -9.20 9.52
C GLY A 213 -24.34 -9.97 10.46
N LYS A 214 -23.15 -9.47 10.70
CA LYS A 214 -22.16 -10.01 11.66
C LYS A 214 -21.40 -8.89 12.33
N GLN A 215 -20.87 -9.14 13.54
CA GLN A 215 -20.05 -8.14 14.23
C GLN A 215 -18.78 -7.84 13.44
N MET A 216 -18.57 -6.57 13.09
CA MET A 216 -17.44 -6.07 12.34
C MET A 216 -16.75 -4.94 13.08
N VAL A 217 -15.43 -4.95 13.09
CA VAL A 217 -14.58 -3.83 13.52
C VAL A 217 -13.22 -3.99 12.90
N GLU A 218 -12.69 -2.94 12.28
CA GLU A 218 -11.32 -2.94 11.80
C GLU A 218 -10.41 -2.16 12.74
N ARG A 219 -9.22 -2.70 12.94
CA ARG A 219 -8.16 -2.05 13.69
C ARG A 219 -6.93 -1.85 12.83
N THR A 220 -6.18 -0.82 13.14
CA THR A 220 -4.88 -0.59 12.50
C THR A 220 -3.92 -1.73 12.83
N THR A 221 -3.20 -2.19 11.82
CA THR A 221 -2.33 -3.37 11.93
C THR A 221 -1.23 -3.22 12.99
N VAL A 222 -0.71 -2.02 13.16
CA VAL A 222 0.43 -1.75 14.04
C VAL A 222 -0.01 -1.16 15.39
N THR A 223 -0.88 -0.16 15.39
CA THR A 223 -1.29 0.56 16.61
C THR A 223 -2.53 -0.03 17.28
N ASN A 224 -3.17 -1.04 16.67
CA ASN A 224 -4.39 -1.71 17.13
C ASN A 224 -5.56 -0.76 17.47
N LYS A 225 -5.55 0.48 16.97
CA LYS A 225 -6.65 1.46 17.17
C LYS A 225 -7.78 1.19 16.19
N VAL A 226 -9.02 1.39 16.62
CA VAL A 226 -10.20 1.23 15.77
C VAL A 226 -10.15 2.26 14.63
N ARG A 227 -10.32 1.80 13.39
CA ARG A 227 -10.37 2.67 12.21
C ARG A 227 -11.70 3.42 12.15
N ARG A 228 -11.67 4.61 11.59
CA ARG A 228 -12.87 5.34 11.17
C ARG A 228 -13.29 4.82 9.80
N ILE A 229 -14.59 4.82 9.51
CA ILE A 229 -15.16 4.30 8.27
C ILE A 229 -16.24 5.26 7.77
N GLY A 230 -16.35 5.45 6.46
CA GLY A 230 -17.35 6.33 5.84
C GLY A 230 -18.08 5.68 4.68
N GLU A 231 -19.13 6.35 4.22
CA GLU A 231 -19.85 5.95 3.00
C GLU A 231 -18.99 6.07 1.75
N TRP A 232 -19.40 5.38 0.70
CA TRP A 232 -18.80 5.52 -0.62
C TRP A 232 -18.63 6.99 -1.04
N ASP A 233 -17.41 7.35 -1.45
CA ASP A 233 -17.05 8.71 -1.80
C ASP A 233 -16.63 8.81 -3.27
N GLU A 234 -17.58 9.28 -4.10
CA GLU A 234 -17.35 9.45 -5.54
C GLU A 234 -16.32 10.52 -5.85
N GLU A 235 -16.30 11.60 -5.08
CA GLU A 235 -15.38 12.71 -5.29
C GLU A 235 -13.94 12.26 -5.01
N LEU A 236 -13.74 11.49 -3.93
CA LEU A 236 -12.44 10.89 -3.62
C LEU A 236 -11.97 9.95 -4.74
N LEU A 237 -12.89 9.15 -5.31
CA LEU A 237 -12.56 8.26 -6.42
C LEU A 237 -12.28 9.05 -7.71
N ASP A 238 -13.07 10.07 -8.02
CA ASP A 238 -12.87 10.93 -9.21
C ASP A 238 -11.49 11.62 -9.16
N ASN A 239 -11.14 12.18 -8.00
CA ASN A 239 -9.82 12.75 -7.76
C ASN A 239 -8.70 11.73 -7.93
N ALA A 240 -8.87 10.51 -7.40
CA ALA A 240 -7.89 9.44 -7.54
C ALA A 240 -7.72 9.01 -9.01
N ILE A 241 -8.80 8.94 -9.77
CA ILE A 241 -8.78 8.63 -11.22
C ILE A 241 -8.08 9.75 -11.99
N THR A 242 -8.40 10.99 -11.66
CA THR A 242 -7.78 12.17 -12.30
C THR A 242 -6.25 12.18 -12.09
N LEU A 243 -5.79 11.91 -10.88
CA LEU A 243 -4.36 11.92 -10.53
C LEU A 243 -3.59 10.74 -11.12
N ASN A 244 -4.23 9.58 -11.28
CA ASN A 244 -3.53 8.34 -11.63
C ASN A 244 -3.86 7.83 -13.04
N ARG A 245 -4.94 8.29 -13.65
CA ARG A 245 -5.45 7.80 -14.94
C ARG A 245 -5.35 6.26 -15.05
N PRO A 246 -6.03 5.52 -14.15
CA PRO A 246 -5.87 4.07 -14.05
C PRO A 246 -6.36 3.38 -15.32
N THR A 247 -5.70 2.30 -15.67
CA THR A 247 -6.12 1.39 -16.74
C THR A 247 -7.23 0.46 -16.27
N SER A 248 -7.30 0.20 -14.96
CA SER A 248 -8.37 -0.57 -14.33
C SER A 248 -8.45 -0.31 -12.83
N ILE A 249 -9.56 -0.76 -12.23
CA ILE A 249 -9.84 -0.65 -10.80
C ILE A 249 -9.89 -2.04 -10.18
N ALA A 250 -9.32 -2.20 -8.98
CA ALA A 250 -9.57 -3.30 -8.08
C ALA A 250 -10.47 -2.81 -6.93
N ILE A 251 -11.67 -3.36 -6.81
CA ILE A 251 -12.57 -3.05 -5.68
C ILE A 251 -12.40 -4.13 -4.61
N THR A 252 -12.04 -3.72 -3.41
CA THR A 252 -11.87 -4.60 -2.25
C THR A 252 -13.02 -4.42 -1.25
N PHE A 253 -13.17 -5.37 -0.33
CA PHE A 253 -14.22 -5.35 0.70
C PHE A 253 -15.64 -5.37 0.12
N MET A 254 -15.84 -6.10 -0.99
CA MET A 254 -17.17 -6.29 -1.55
C MET A 254 -18.10 -7.01 -0.58
N ASP A 255 -17.58 -7.88 0.27
CA ASP A 255 -18.28 -8.57 1.33
C ASP A 255 -18.92 -7.64 2.39
N TYR A 256 -18.41 -6.39 2.52
CA TYR A 256 -19.05 -5.38 3.38
C TYR A 256 -20.28 -4.74 2.74
N LEU A 257 -20.28 -4.62 1.42
CA LEU A 257 -21.41 -4.08 0.67
C LEU A 257 -22.43 -5.16 0.32
N SER A 258 -21.95 -6.37 0.05
CA SER A 258 -22.72 -7.53 -0.42
C SER A 258 -22.31 -8.78 0.36
N PRO A 259 -22.79 -8.97 1.60
CA PRO A 259 -22.36 -10.06 2.48
C PRO A 259 -22.59 -11.46 1.89
N GLN A 260 -23.64 -11.63 1.08
CA GLN A 260 -23.94 -12.88 0.38
C GLN A 260 -22.88 -13.26 -0.67
N ASP A 261 -21.98 -12.35 -1.02
CA ASP A 261 -20.91 -12.59 -1.98
C ASP A 261 -19.57 -12.90 -1.31
N GLU A 262 -19.54 -13.01 0.03
CA GLU A 262 -18.31 -13.35 0.77
C GLU A 262 -17.73 -14.69 0.26
N GLY A 263 -16.46 -14.68 -0.10
CA GLY A 263 -15.71 -15.85 -0.56
C GLY A 263 -15.94 -16.28 -2.00
N LYS A 264 -16.81 -15.61 -2.76
CA LYS A 264 -17.02 -15.93 -4.17
C LYS A 264 -15.82 -15.53 -5.04
N THR A 265 -15.52 -16.37 -6.03
CA THR A 265 -14.35 -16.20 -6.91
C THR A 265 -14.71 -16.11 -8.39
N GLN A 266 -15.99 -16.27 -8.73
CA GLN A 266 -16.45 -16.21 -10.12
C GLN A 266 -17.43 -15.05 -10.31
N TRP A 267 -17.29 -14.33 -11.42
CA TRP A 267 -18.21 -13.22 -11.75
C TRP A 267 -19.67 -13.68 -11.84
N GLY A 268 -19.90 -14.88 -12.38
CA GLY A 268 -21.24 -15.45 -12.50
C GLY A 268 -21.99 -15.54 -11.19
N ASP A 269 -21.27 -15.86 -10.11
CA ASP A 269 -21.81 -16.15 -8.78
C ASP A 269 -22.14 -14.91 -7.96
N LEU A 270 -21.61 -13.75 -8.34
CA LEU A 270 -21.89 -12.51 -7.63
C LEU A 270 -23.37 -12.09 -7.75
N SER A 271 -23.88 -11.46 -6.71
CA SER A 271 -25.27 -10.97 -6.66
C SER A 271 -25.51 -9.91 -7.73
N SER A 272 -26.62 -10.04 -8.45
CA SER A 272 -27.00 -9.14 -9.54
C SER A 272 -27.43 -7.77 -9.03
N ASP A 273 -28.14 -7.74 -7.89
CA ASP A 273 -28.80 -6.53 -7.37
C ASP A 273 -27.92 -5.69 -6.46
N THR A 274 -26.81 -6.24 -5.96
CA THR A 274 -25.88 -5.51 -5.10
C THR A 274 -24.51 -5.41 -5.76
N ALA A 275 -23.70 -6.47 -5.75
CA ALA A 275 -22.33 -6.41 -6.22
C ALA A 275 -22.22 -6.04 -7.70
N LYS A 276 -22.91 -6.76 -8.60
CA LYS A 276 -22.84 -6.47 -10.03
C LYS A 276 -23.42 -5.11 -10.38
N ARG A 277 -24.51 -4.68 -9.72
CA ARG A 277 -25.08 -3.34 -9.93
C ARG A 277 -24.10 -2.25 -9.52
N PHE A 278 -23.46 -2.39 -8.35
CA PHE A 278 -22.47 -1.45 -7.86
C PHE A 278 -21.25 -1.36 -8.81
N ILE A 279 -20.74 -2.50 -9.24
CA ILE A 279 -19.60 -2.56 -10.17
C ILE A 279 -19.94 -1.89 -11.50
N ARG A 280 -21.11 -2.21 -12.10
CA ARG A 280 -21.57 -1.58 -13.34
C ARG A 280 -21.78 -0.08 -13.16
N TYR A 281 -22.27 0.35 -12.02
CA TYR A 281 -22.37 1.77 -11.69
C TYR A 281 -21.01 2.45 -11.71
N VAL A 282 -20.01 1.89 -11.03
CA VAL A 282 -18.63 2.43 -11.01
C VAL A 282 -18.05 2.49 -12.42
N GLU A 283 -18.17 1.41 -13.20
CA GLU A 283 -17.67 1.35 -14.59
C GLU A 283 -18.37 2.38 -15.49
N SER A 284 -19.68 2.52 -15.39
CA SER A 284 -20.46 3.48 -16.18
C SER A 284 -20.12 4.93 -15.81
N ARG A 285 -20.02 5.21 -14.51
CA ARG A 285 -19.81 6.56 -13.97
C ARG A 285 -18.40 7.09 -14.28
N PHE A 286 -17.39 6.24 -14.12
CA PHE A 286 -15.99 6.64 -14.23
C PHE A 286 -15.31 6.18 -15.54
N ARG A 287 -15.99 5.38 -16.35
CA ARG A 287 -15.48 4.84 -17.61
C ARG A 287 -14.14 4.12 -17.47
N VAL A 288 -13.97 3.41 -16.37
CA VAL A 288 -12.81 2.57 -16.08
C VAL A 288 -13.30 1.17 -15.70
N GLN A 289 -12.74 0.15 -16.31
CA GLN A 289 -13.09 -1.24 -16.01
C GLN A 289 -12.71 -1.61 -14.57
N VAL A 290 -13.58 -2.34 -13.90
CA VAL A 290 -13.26 -3.04 -12.66
C VAL A 290 -12.76 -4.44 -13.01
N SER A 291 -11.47 -4.67 -12.90
CA SER A 291 -10.82 -5.93 -13.28
C SER A 291 -10.76 -6.96 -12.14
N LEU A 292 -10.60 -6.48 -10.90
CA LEU A 292 -10.49 -7.36 -9.72
C LEU A 292 -11.52 -6.96 -8.66
N ILE A 293 -12.14 -7.97 -8.03
CA ILE A 293 -13.10 -7.75 -6.94
C ILE A 293 -12.71 -8.66 -5.77
N GLY A 294 -12.28 -8.05 -4.65
CA GLY A 294 -12.03 -8.75 -3.40
C GLY A 294 -13.34 -8.98 -2.63
N THR A 295 -13.67 -10.22 -2.36
CA THR A 295 -14.91 -10.68 -1.74
C THR A 295 -14.71 -11.22 -0.32
N GLY A 296 -13.56 -10.95 0.29
CA GLY A 296 -13.28 -11.39 1.67
C GLY A 296 -11.80 -11.30 2.03
N GLY A 297 -11.48 -11.63 3.28
CA GLY A 297 -10.14 -11.48 3.86
C GLY A 297 -9.03 -12.34 3.22
N PRO A 298 -9.26 -13.64 2.90
CA PRO A 298 -8.24 -14.46 2.22
C PRO A 298 -7.87 -13.92 0.84
N ASN A 299 -6.58 -13.99 0.49
CA ASN A 299 -6.07 -13.47 -0.79
C ASN A 299 -6.55 -14.23 -2.04
N TRP A 300 -7.17 -15.38 -1.88
CA TRP A 300 -7.82 -16.13 -2.97
C TRP A 300 -9.31 -15.80 -3.14
N ASN A 301 -9.90 -15.04 -2.23
CA ASN A 301 -11.28 -14.56 -2.35
C ASN A 301 -11.33 -13.35 -3.30
N ILE A 302 -10.98 -13.58 -4.55
CA ILE A 302 -10.91 -12.57 -5.60
C ILE A 302 -11.62 -13.09 -6.83
N VAL A 303 -12.50 -12.26 -7.37
CA VAL A 303 -13.03 -12.43 -8.73
C VAL A 303 -12.11 -11.68 -9.68
N ASP A 304 -11.48 -12.42 -10.59
CA ASP A 304 -10.66 -11.86 -11.67
C ASP A 304 -11.50 -11.82 -12.96
N ARG A 305 -11.70 -10.62 -13.50
CA ARG A 305 -12.41 -10.39 -14.76
C ARG A 305 -11.47 -10.14 -15.94
N GLY A 306 -10.17 -10.26 -15.70
CA GLY A 306 -9.15 -9.89 -16.67
C GLY A 306 -9.00 -8.37 -16.84
N PHE A 307 -7.88 -7.98 -17.40
CA PHE A 307 -7.64 -6.60 -17.80
C PHE A 307 -8.15 -6.40 -19.23
N ALA A 308 -8.82 -5.28 -19.50
CA ALA A 308 -9.08 -4.87 -20.89
C ALA A 308 -7.74 -4.70 -21.61
N VAL A 309 -7.62 -5.31 -22.78
CA VAL A 309 -6.42 -5.23 -23.65
C VAL A 309 -6.42 -3.89 -24.39
#